data_de3949f1e4c0abb572037f84c141e5c8
#
_entry.id   de3949f1e4c0abb572037f84c141e5c8
#
_cell.length_a   1.000
_cell.length_b   1.000
_cell.length_c   1.000
_cell.angle_alpha   90.00
_cell.angle_beta   90.00
_cell.angle_gamma   90.00
#
_symmetry.space_group_name_H-M   'P 1'
#
loop_
_entity.id
_entity.type
_entity.pdbx_description
1 polymer ?
#
loop_
_entity_poly.entity_id
_entity_poly.type
_entity_poly.pdbx_seq_one_letter_code
_entity_poly.pdbx_strand_id
1 'polypeptide(L)'
;ARSLVKRMGSDNEKSQRWLKAGLLTIILLIAISSQNIVPIHIAFIPIIIPPLLHSFAQMKLDRRLLACVITFGLATPFLILPVGFGGIYLYGILHKNLVSNGLTIATTDVPLSMLISALGMVVGLCIAIFFSYRKKREYDLAPILKVEPEQVQVNKKSIIVSIIAIV
;
A
#
# COMPACT_ATOMS: atom_id res chain seq x y z
N ALA A 1 14.10 -7.68 9.03
CA ALA A 1 13.08 -8.07 10.02
C ALA A 1 13.65 -8.15 11.44
N ARG A 2 14.73 -8.94 11.73
CA ARG A 2 15.29 -9.10 13.09
C ARG A 2 15.81 -7.79 13.73
N SER A 3 16.37 -6.87 12.95
CA SER A 3 16.84 -5.57 13.48
C SER A 3 15.70 -4.62 13.85
N LEU A 4 14.57 -4.71 13.14
CA LEU A 4 13.35 -3.98 13.49
C LEU A 4 12.74 -4.51 14.79
N VAL A 5 12.67 -5.84 14.95
CA VAL A 5 12.14 -6.49 16.16
C VAL A 5 12.99 -6.11 17.39
N LYS A 6 14.31 -6.02 17.26
CA LYS A 6 15.21 -5.61 18.36
C LYS A 6 15.04 -4.15 18.78
N ARG A 7 14.64 -3.25 17.86
CA ARG A 7 14.31 -1.85 18.17
C ARG A 7 12.89 -1.69 18.76
N MET A 8 12.02 -2.66 18.55
CA MET A 8 10.64 -2.65 19.09
C MET A 8 10.57 -2.96 20.58
N GLY A 9 11.63 -3.55 21.17
CA GLY A 9 11.76 -3.79 22.63
C GLY A 9 12.15 -2.55 23.45
N SER A 10 12.24 -1.37 22.84
CA SER A 10 12.47 -0.11 23.56
C SER A 10 11.14 0.37 24.17
N ASP A 11 11.07 0.47 25.47
CA ASP A 11 9.91 0.94 26.27
C ASP A 11 9.47 2.39 25.98
N ASN A 12 10.03 3.05 24.98
CA ASN A 12 9.72 4.43 24.65
C ASN A 12 8.53 4.51 23.70
N GLU A 13 7.34 4.90 24.19
CA GLU A 13 6.11 5.06 23.40
C GLU A 13 6.29 5.96 22.17
N LYS A 14 7.15 6.98 22.22
CA LYS A 14 7.46 7.84 21.08
C LYS A 14 8.15 7.04 19.97
N SER A 15 9.14 6.21 20.31
CA SER A 15 9.85 5.37 19.35
C SER A 15 8.90 4.40 18.64
N GLN A 16 7.98 3.79 19.36
CA GLN A 16 6.97 2.89 18.78
C GLN A 16 6.01 3.61 17.82
N ARG A 17 5.59 4.85 18.13
CA ARG A 17 4.73 5.65 17.24
C ARG A 17 5.44 5.98 15.93
N TRP A 18 6.70 6.40 16.00
CA TRP A 18 7.50 6.69 14.80
C TRP A 18 7.75 5.44 13.94
N LEU A 19 8.00 4.29 14.56
CA LEU A 19 8.14 3.02 13.85
C LEU A 19 6.86 2.63 13.11
N LYS A 20 5.70 2.79 13.76
CA LYS A 20 4.39 2.52 13.14
C LYS A 20 4.13 3.45 11.96
N ALA A 21 4.34 4.75 12.15
CA ALA A 21 4.17 5.74 11.09
C ALA A 21 5.12 5.45 9.92
N GLY A 22 6.39 5.19 10.19
CA GLY A 22 7.38 4.85 9.17
C GLY A 22 7.00 3.60 8.38
N LEU A 23 6.55 2.54 9.06
CA LEU A 23 6.12 1.30 8.40
C LEU A 23 4.89 1.55 7.50
N LEU A 24 3.87 2.25 8.00
CA LEU A 24 2.68 2.58 7.22
C LEU A 24 3.04 3.46 6.01
N THR A 25 3.95 4.42 6.18
CA THR A 25 4.42 5.28 5.09
C THR A 25 5.17 4.48 4.02
N ILE A 26 6.05 3.56 4.42
CA ILE A 26 6.77 2.69 3.48
C ILE A 26 5.78 1.83 2.69
N ILE A 27 4.81 1.21 3.37
CA ILE A 27 3.77 0.39 2.70
C ILE A 27 2.95 1.25 1.74
N LEU A 28 2.58 2.47 2.14
CA LEU A 28 1.86 3.40 1.29
C LEU A 28 2.67 3.76 0.04
N LEU A 29 3.95 4.09 0.19
CA LEU A 29 4.83 4.41 -0.94
C LEU A 29 5.00 3.23 -1.89
N ILE A 30 5.17 2.01 -1.36
CA ILE A 30 5.24 0.80 -2.19
C ILE A 30 3.91 0.57 -2.92
N ALA A 31 2.76 0.74 -2.24
CA ALA A 31 1.45 0.60 -2.84
C ALA A 31 1.23 1.60 -3.99
N ILE A 32 1.60 2.87 -3.81
CA ILE A 32 1.56 3.91 -4.85
C ILE A 32 2.46 3.53 -6.04
N SER A 33 3.70 3.11 -5.75
CA SER A 33 4.67 2.74 -6.79
C SER A 33 4.23 1.53 -7.59
N SER A 34 3.59 0.56 -6.94
CA SER A 34 3.15 -0.69 -7.58
C SER A 34 2.10 -0.51 -8.66
N GLN A 35 1.36 0.59 -8.65
CA GLN A 35 0.35 0.91 -9.69
C GLN A 35 0.91 1.80 -10.79
N ASN A 36 1.78 2.74 -10.44
CA ASN A 36 2.15 3.82 -11.34
C ASN A 36 3.53 3.62 -11.98
N ILE A 37 4.44 2.87 -11.32
CA ILE A 37 5.83 2.70 -11.79
C ILE A 37 6.06 1.26 -12.21
N VAL A 38 5.67 0.28 -11.39
CA VAL A 38 5.90 -1.14 -11.65
C VAL A 38 4.56 -1.86 -11.62
N PRO A 39 4.10 -2.47 -12.74
CA PRO A 39 2.76 -3.09 -12.81
C PRO A 39 2.69 -4.45 -12.07
N ILE A 40 3.06 -4.47 -10.79
CA ILE A 40 3.06 -5.68 -9.94
C ILE A 40 1.87 -5.65 -8.95
N HIS A 41 0.89 -4.83 -9.21
CA HIS A 41 -0.16 -4.45 -8.27
C HIS A 41 -0.91 -5.61 -7.59
N ILE A 42 -1.23 -6.68 -8.28
CA ILE A 42 -1.98 -7.80 -7.71
C ILE A 42 -1.07 -8.69 -6.83
N ALA A 43 0.18 -8.88 -7.23
CA ALA A 43 1.13 -9.71 -6.50
C ALA A 43 1.68 -9.04 -5.22
N PHE A 44 1.60 -7.71 -5.13
CA PHE A 44 2.12 -6.94 -4.00
C PHE A 44 1.54 -7.40 -2.65
N ILE A 45 0.21 -7.54 -2.56
CA ILE A 45 -0.47 -7.88 -1.31
C ILE A 45 -0.05 -9.26 -0.80
N PRO A 46 -0.18 -10.35 -1.57
CA PRO A 46 0.16 -11.69 -1.09
C PRO A 46 1.66 -11.88 -0.83
N ILE A 47 2.53 -11.11 -1.47
CA ILE A 47 3.99 -11.24 -1.28
C ILE A 47 4.46 -10.48 -0.04
N ILE A 48 3.98 -9.25 0.17
CA ILE A 48 4.53 -8.37 1.22
C ILE A 48 3.77 -8.46 2.53
N ILE A 49 2.45 -8.62 2.50
CA ILE A 49 1.66 -8.55 3.72
C ILE A 49 1.84 -9.75 4.65
N PRO A 50 1.83 -11.03 4.19
CA PRO A 50 1.96 -12.17 5.08
C PRO A 50 3.26 -12.14 5.93
N PRO A 51 4.45 -11.87 5.37
CA PRO A 51 5.68 -11.78 6.16
C PRO A 51 5.67 -10.67 7.22
N LEU A 52 4.86 -9.63 7.02
CA LEU A 52 4.77 -8.49 7.93
C LEU A 52 3.67 -8.65 8.99
N LEU A 53 2.75 -9.62 8.84
CA LEU A 53 1.63 -9.81 9.78
C LEU A 53 2.09 -10.00 11.22
N HIS A 54 3.20 -10.74 11.43
CA HIS A 54 3.79 -10.93 12.75
C HIS A 54 4.25 -9.60 13.36
N SER A 55 4.95 -8.78 12.59
CA SER A 55 5.41 -7.46 13.03
C SER A 55 4.23 -6.52 13.33
N PHE A 56 3.15 -6.57 12.52
CA PHE A 56 1.94 -5.78 12.77
C PHE A 56 1.24 -6.18 14.06
N ALA A 57 1.16 -7.49 14.33
CA ALA A 57 0.55 -8.01 15.55
C ALA A 57 1.37 -7.63 16.80
N GLN A 58 2.71 -7.73 16.74
CA GLN A 58 3.59 -7.27 17.83
C GLN A 58 3.44 -5.78 18.13
N MET A 59 3.26 -4.96 17.09
CA MET A 59 3.02 -3.52 17.25
C MET A 59 1.59 -3.18 17.67
N LYS A 60 0.71 -4.19 17.84
CA LYS A 60 -0.73 -4.01 18.12
C LYS A 60 -1.39 -3.04 17.13
N LEU A 61 -1.00 -3.13 15.87
CA LEU A 61 -1.51 -2.28 14.80
C LEU A 61 -2.81 -2.86 14.25
N ASP A 62 -3.85 -2.04 14.11
CA ASP A 62 -5.12 -2.52 13.57
C ASP A 62 -4.95 -2.89 12.08
N ARG A 63 -5.24 -4.15 11.74
CA ARG A 63 -5.13 -4.67 10.37
C ARG A 63 -6.04 -3.95 9.39
N ARG A 64 -7.16 -3.40 9.88
CA ARG A 64 -8.08 -2.59 9.06
C ARG A 64 -7.44 -1.28 8.63
N LEU A 65 -6.64 -0.66 9.52
CA LEU A 65 -5.85 0.52 9.14
C LEU A 65 -4.87 0.20 8.01
N LEU A 66 -4.19 -0.95 8.12
CA LEU A 66 -3.29 -1.42 7.06
C LEU A 66 -4.03 -1.61 5.73
N ALA A 67 -5.21 -2.25 5.77
CA ALA A 67 -6.04 -2.41 4.58
C ALA A 67 -6.43 -1.06 3.97
N CYS A 68 -6.85 -0.08 4.77
CA CYS A 68 -7.18 1.27 4.29
C CYS A 68 -5.97 1.95 3.61
N VAL A 69 -4.78 1.85 4.21
CA VAL A 69 -3.55 2.44 3.66
C VAL A 69 -3.18 1.80 2.31
N ILE A 70 -3.26 0.47 2.22
CA ILE A 70 -2.97 -0.26 0.98
C ILE A 70 -3.99 0.11 -0.09
N THR A 71 -5.29 0.05 0.23
CA THR A 71 -6.36 0.37 -0.71
C THR A 71 -6.24 1.81 -1.22
N PHE A 72 -5.94 2.76 -0.33
CA PHE A 72 -5.69 4.14 -0.72
C PHE A 72 -4.50 4.24 -1.67
N GLY A 73 -3.37 3.61 -1.35
CA GLY A 73 -2.16 3.65 -2.18
C GLY A 73 -2.36 3.00 -3.55
N LEU A 74 -3.18 1.96 -3.63
CA LEU A 74 -3.51 1.28 -4.88
C LEU A 74 -4.54 2.05 -5.72
N ALA A 75 -5.56 2.63 -5.10
CA ALA A 75 -6.71 3.19 -5.81
C ALA A 75 -6.59 4.70 -6.08
N THR A 76 -6.09 5.50 -5.13
CA THR A 76 -6.18 6.95 -5.25
C THR A 76 -5.21 7.54 -6.29
N PRO A 77 -3.94 7.14 -6.36
CA PRO A 77 -2.99 7.78 -7.24
C PRO A 77 -3.34 7.67 -8.72
N PHE A 78 -3.88 6.53 -9.18
CA PHE A 78 -4.23 6.39 -10.59
C PHE A 78 -5.44 7.22 -11.01
N LEU A 79 -6.23 7.74 -10.07
CA LEU A 79 -7.32 8.67 -10.37
C LEU A 79 -6.83 10.06 -10.79
N ILE A 80 -5.61 10.45 -10.38
CA ILE A 80 -5.10 11.81 -10.59
C ILE A 80 -3.73 11.85 -11.27
N LEU A 81 -2.92 10.79 -11.16
CA LEU A 81 -1.59 10.75 -11.76
C LEU A 81 -1.65 10.09 -13.14
N PRO A 82 -1.43 10.84 -14.24
CA PRO A 82 -1.47 10.32 -15.59
C PRO A 82 -0.18 9.57 -15.97
N VAL A 83 0.30 8.69 -15.08
CA VAL A 83 1.55 7.93 -15.26
C VAL A 83 1.25 6.44 -15.05
N GLY A 84 1.88 5.56 -15.82
CA GLY A 84 1.68 4.13 -15.73
C GLY A 84 0.21 3.74 -15.93
N PHE A 85 -0.35 2.95 -15.02
CA PHE A 85 -1.75 2.56 -15.07
C PHE A 85 -2.72 3.75 -15.02
N GLY A 86 -2.37 4.82 -14.28
CA GLY A 86 -3.17 6.03 -14.22
C GLY A 86 -3.32 6.71 -15.58
N GLY A 87 -2.27 6.73 -16.41
CA GLY A 87 -2.35 7.24 -17.78
C GLY A 87 -3.28 6.42 -18.65
N ILE A 88 -3.23 5.08 -18.55
CA ILE A 88 -4.12 4.18 -19.27
C ILE A 88 -5.57 4.42 -18.83
N TYR A 89 -5.82 4.53 -17.53
CA TYR A 89 -7.16 4.75 -16.99
C TYR A 89 -7.72 6.12 -17.40
N LEU A 90 -6.99 7.20 -17.11
CA LEU A 90 -7.49 8.57 -17.32
C LEU A 90 -7.68 8.90 -18.80
N TYR A 91 -6.71 8.54 -19.64
CA TYR A 91 -6.72 8.90 -21.06
C TYR A 91 -7.28 7.80 -21.94
N GLY A 92 -6.93 6.55 -21.69
CA GLY A 92 -7.34 5.44 -22.53
C GLY A 92 -8.77 4.97 -22.26
N ILE A 93 -9.23 5.03 -21.02
CA ILE A 93 -10.56 4.53 -20.63
C ILE A 93 -11.51 5.69 -20.35
N LEU A 94 -11.21 6.52 -19.34
CA LEU A 94 -12.16 7.52 -18.86
C LEU A 94 -12.43 8.60 -19.91
N HIS A 95 -11.39 9.25 -20.43
CA HIS A 95 -11.53 10.29 -21.47
C HIS A 95 -12.25 9.76 -22.72
N LYS A 96 -11.85 8.59 -23.22
CA LYS A 96 -12.51 7.97 -24.39
C LYS A 96 -14.01 7.73 -24.15
N ASN A 97 -14.38 7.19 -22.98
CA ASN A 97 -15.78 6.93 -22.68
C ASN A 97 -16.58 8.22 -22.53
N LEU A 98 -16.01 9.28 -21.94
CA LEU A 98 -16.67 10.58 -21.82
C LEU A 98 -16.94 11.19 -23.20
N VAL A 99 -15.94 11.20 -24.08
CA VAL A 99 -16.07 11.74 -25.44
C VAL A 99 -17.06 10.92 -26.28
N SER A 100 -17.02 9.59 -26.21
CA SER A 100 -17.95 8.74 -26.96
C SER A 100 -19.40 8.86 -26.49
N ASN A 101 -19.63 9.34 -25.26
CA ASN A 101 -20.95 9.66 -24.73
C ASN A 101 -21.35 11.15 -24.94
N GLY A 102 -20.61 11.86 -25.79
CA GLY A 102 -20.95 13.21 -26.21
C GLY A 102 -20.43 14.34 -25.33
N LEU A 103 -19.57 14.06 -24.35
CA LEU A 103 -18.96 15.08 -23.52
C LEU A 103 -17.74 15.68 -24.22
N THR A 104 -17.73 17.00 -24.41
CA THR A 104 -16.56 17.73 -24.93
C THR A 104 -15.66 18.13 -23.77
N ILE A 105 -14.58 17.39 -23.54
CA ILE A 105 -13.62 17.62 -22.47
C ILE A 105 -12.19 17.52 -23.00
N ALA A 106 -11.33 18.47 -22.62
CA ALA A 106 -9.92 18.36 -22.97
C ALA A 106 -9.24 17.23 -22.16
N THR A 107 -8.30 16.54 -22.78
CA THR A 107 -7.56 15.43 -22.15
C THR A 107 -6.88 15.86 -20.83
N THR A 108 -6.39 17.10 -20.78
CA THR A 108 -5.75 17.69 -19.59
C THR A 108 -6.70 17.92 -18.42
N ASP A 109 -7.99 18.05 -18.68
CA ASP A 109 -8.98 18.38 -17.64
C ASP A 109 -9.52 17.12 -16.93
N VAL A 110 -9.26 15.93 -17.50
CA VAL A 110 -9.71 14.67 -16.92
C VAL A 110 -9.11 14.40 -15.55
N PRO A 111 -7.78 14.54 -15.31
CA PRO A 111 -7.22 14.40 -13.97
C PRO A 111 -7.77 15.44 -12.98
N LEU A 112 -8.00 16.68 -13.43
CA LEU A 112 -8.56 17.75 -12.60
C LEU A 112 -9.99 17.44 -12.17
N SER A 113 -10.82 16.89 -13.05
CA SER A 113 -12.20 16.51 -12.71
C SER A 113 -12.25 15.40 -11.64
N MET A 114 -11.23 14.54 -11.56
CA MET A 114 -11.12 13.50 -10.55
C MET A 114 -10.55 13.96 -9.21
N LEU A 115 -10.09 15.19 -9.11
CA LEU A 115 -9.44 15.74 -7.92
C LEU A 115 -10.36 15.72 -6.69
N ILE A 116 -11.65 16.03 -6.86
CA ILE A 116 -12.63 16.02 -5.76
C ILE A 116 -12.77 14.60 -5.18
N SER A 117 -12.87 13.60 -6.03
CA SER A 117 -12.94 12.19 -5.60
C SER A 117 -11.67 11.78 -4.86
N ALA A 118 -10.50 12.15 -5.36
CA ALA A 118 -9.22 11.88 -4.73
C ALA A 118 -9.09 12.58 -3.36
N LEU A 119 -9.52 13.82 -3.24
CA LEU A 119 -9.56 14.55 -1.96
C LEU A 119 -10.49 13.87 -0.96
N GLY A 120 -11.66 13.39 -1.39
CA GLY A 120 -12.55 12.60 -0.55
C GLY A 120 -11.85 11.33 0.01
N MET A 121 -11.07 10.64 -0.81
CA MET A 121 -10.29 9.47 -0.38
C MET A 121 -9.17 9.85 0.61
N VAL A 122 -8.50 10.99 0.42
CA VAL A 122 -7.51 11.52 1.39
C VAL A 122 -8.17 11.80 2.73
N VAL A 123 -9.32 12.47 2.75
CA VAL A 123 -10.09 12.74 3.97
C VAL A 123 -10.50 11.43 4.64
N GLY A 124 -10.99 10.44 3.87
CA GLY A 124 -11.32 9.11 4.38
C GLY A 124 -10.14 8.40 5.02
N LEU A 125 -8.96 8.46 4.40
CA LEU A 125 -7.74 7.92 4.98
C LEU A 125 -7.34 8.64 6.27
N CYS A 126 -7.43 9.96 6.32
CA CYS A 126 -7.19 10.74 7.53
C CYS A 126 -8.14 10.34 8.66
N ILE A 127 -9.43 10.16 8.38
CA ILE A 127 -10.40 9.67 9.36
C ILE A 127 -10.03 8.26 9.84
N ALA A 128 -9.62 7.36 8.94
CA ALA A 128 -9.19 6.02 9.30
C ALA A 128 -7.98 6.02 10.25
N ILE A 129 -6.97 6.85 9.97
CA ILE A 129 -5.73 6.93 10.75
C ILE A 129 -5.97 7.59 12.12
N PHE A 130 -6.65 8.72 12.15
CA PHE A 130 -6.72 9.57 13.36
C PHE A 130 -7.92 9.26 14.25
N PHE A 131 -9.01 8.71 13.70
CA PHE A 131 -10.25 8.47 14.43
C PHE A 131 -10.62 6.99 14.51
N SER A 132 -10.82 6.32 13.37
CA SER A 132 -11.47 5.00 13.35
C SER A 132 -10.57 3.89 13.88
N TYR A 133 -9.29 3.83 13.48
CA TYR A 133 -8.38 2.73 13.77
C TYR A 133 -7.18 3.13 14.62
N ARG A 134 -7.33 4.19 15.40
CA ARG A 134 -6.30 4.71 16.30
C ARG A 134 -6.01 3.76 17.47
N LYS A 135 -7.00 3.00 17.93
CA LYS A 135 -6.88 2.14 19.11
C LYS A 135 -5.95 0.96 18.83
N LYS A 136 -5.09 0.66 19.80
CA LYS A 136 -4.26 -0.55 19.79
C LYS A 136 -5.17 -1.78 19.81
N ARG A 137 -4.88 -2.78 18.97
CA ARG A 137 -5.64 -4.03 18.92
C ARG A 137 -4.72 -5.21 19.17
N GLU A 138 -5.13 -6.08 20.09
CA GLU A 138 -4.41 -7.32 20.37
C GLU A 138 -4.88 -8.41 19.41
N TYR A 139 -3.92 -9.20 18.94
CA TYR A 139 -4.18 -10.33 18.06
C TYR A 139 -3.53 -11.56 18.64
N ASP A 140 -4.22 -12.68 18.57
CA ASP A 140 -3.63 -13.98 18.84
C ASP A 140 -2.55 -14.27 17.81
N LEU A 141 -1.35 -14.53 18.28
CA LEU A 141 -0.18 -14.85 17.45
C LEU A 141 -0.09 -16.35 17.13
N ALA A 142 -0.81 -17.20 17.88
CA ALA A 142 -0.72 -18.64 17.71
C ALA A 142 -1.05 -19.14 16.30
N PRO A 143 -2.06 -18.61 15.60
CA PRO A 143 -2.34 -19.00 14.21
C PRO A 143 -1.26 -18.54 13.23
N ILE A 144 -0.59 -17.40 13.53
CA ILE A 144 0.44 -16.81 12.66
C ILE A 144 1.76 -17.55 12.81
N LEU A 145 2.07 -18.02 14.02
CA LEU A 145 3.28 -18.80 14.32
C LEU A 145 3.23 -20.23 13.75
N LYS A 146 2.03 -20.77 13.54
CA LYS A 146 1.85 -22.10 12.91
C LYS A 146 2.15 -22.08 11.40
N VAL A 147 2.12 -20.92 10.77
CA VAL A 147 2.61 -20.71 9.41
C VAL A 147 4.09 -20.35 9.55
N GLU A 148 4.93 -21.32 9.90
CA GLU A 148 6.37 -21.15 9.72
C GLU A 148 6.60 -20.78 8.26
N PRO A 149 7.25 -19.63 7.98
CA PRO A 149 7.73 -19.41 6.63
C PRO A 149 8.69 -20.57 6.36
N GLU A 150 8.31 -21.44 5.44
CA GLU A 150 9.24 -22.41 4.86
C GLU A 150 10.57 -21.69 4.71
N GLN A 151 11.62 -22.19 5.35
CA GLN A 151 12.94 -21.57 5.27
C GLN A 151 13.40 -21.73 3.81
N VAL A 152 12.89 -20.85 2.95
CA VAL A 152 13.38 -20.74 1.59
C VAL A 152 14.85 -20.37 1.74
N GLN A 153 15.72 -21.32 1.54
CA GLN A 153 17.15 -21.07 1.42
C GLN A 153 17.32 -20.13 0.23
N VAL A 154 17.43 -18.86 0.56
CA VAL A 154 17.54 -17.80 -0.45
C VAL A 154 18.91 -17.94 -1.09
N ASN A 155 18.96 -18.65 -2.21
CA ASN A 155 20.17 -18.74 -3.02
C ASN A 155 20.38 -17.38 -3.70
N LYS A 156 21.54 -16.76 -3.49
CA LYS A 156 21.89 -15.47 -4.11
C LYS A 156 21.73 -15.48 -5.63
N LYS A 157 21.97 -16.62 -6.29
CA LYS A 157 21.76 -16.80 -7.73
C LYS A 157 20.28 -16.68 -8.12
N SER A 158 19.37 -17.25 -7.31
CA SER A 158 17.92 -17.13 -7.57
C SER A 158 17.41 -15.70 -7.43
N ILE A 159 17.98 -14.90 -6.51
CA ILE A 159 17.63 -13.48 -6.38
C ILE A 159 18.04 -12.72 -7.66
N ILE A 160 19.26 -12.94 -8.13
CA ILE A 160 19.77 -12.24 -9.34
C ILE A 160 18.94 -12.63 -10.56
N VAL A 161 18.63 -13.92 -10.73
CA VAL A 161 17.77 -14.39 -11.84
C VAL A 161 16.37 -13.78 -11.75
N SER A 162 15.78 -13.71 -10.55
CA SER A 162 14.46 -13.09 -10.36
C SER A 162 14.47 -11.59 -10.65
N ILE A 163 15.52 -10.87 -10.28
CA ILE A 163 15.67 -9.43 -10.59
C ILE A 163 15.80 -9.22 -12.10
N ILE A 164 16.61 -10.06 -12.79
CA ILE A 164 16.78 -9.99 -14.25
C ILE A 164 15.47 -10.31 -14.99
N ALA A 165 14.66 -11.21 -14.45
CA ALA A 165 13.38 -11.59 -15.07
C ALA A 165 12.26 -10.53 -14.90
N ILE A 166 12.44 -9.55 -13.99
CA ILE A 166 11.48 -8.47 -13.73
C ILE A 166 11.80 -7.20 -14.54
N VAL A 167 13.03 -7.04 -14.99
CA VAL A 167 13.51 -5.92 -15.85
C VAL A 167 13.35 -6.27 -17.31
#